data_72ca28d61b2f68e7e2f01f6f537582d3
#
_entry.id   72ca28d61b2f68e7e2f01f6f537582d3
#
_cell.length_a   1.000
_cell.length_b   1.000
_cell.length_c   1.000
_cell.angle_alpha   90.00
_cell.angle_beta   90.00
_cell.angle_gamma   90.00
#
_symmetry.space_group_name_H-M   'P 1'
#
loop_
_entity.id
_entity.type
_entity.pdbx_description
1 polymer ?
#
loop_
_entity_poly.entity_id
_entity_poly.type
_entity_poly.pdbx_seq_one_letter_code
_entity_poly.pdbx_strand_id
1 'polypeptide(L)'
;MRITRLLAILILAIPTAAIAQDRKNPDSKITVIYENDAHCTLPGYAKMATLKSQTLKETKNVLTVSGGDFTVDFMSRSTLGTKSQGAGIIQLMNAVGYDFIVPGNHDFDFGLPVLEKNVKDLEATTLCCNFRKLAGDSPVTVFPASSIREIDGVKIAFIGVATPRTMSSRNKANFSDADGKLLYTFCDSTLFDEVQSTVDAVRKDGADYVIVLSHLGDKQNSLPTSLQLIAGTAGIDVVLDAHAHSVIPAQNVDDKDGKAVLLTSTGLKFANIGVLTIDTDGSIGSKLVPTQDIEEDAGVTELIGNLKKEYGLE
;
A
#
# COMPACT_ATOMS: atom_id res chain seq x y z
N MET A 1 -71.29 14.26 -1.46
CA MET A 1 -70.43 13.09 -1.67
C MET A 1 -69.26 13.53 -2.56
N ARG A 2 -68.09 13.81 -1.97
CA ARG A 2 -66.89 14.21 -2.76
C ARG A 2 -66.02 12.96 -2.91
N ILE A 3 -65.84 12.53 -4.15
CA ILE A 3 -64.97 11.39 -4.50
C ILE A 3 -63.54 11.92 -4.68
N THR A 4 -62.68 11.62 -3.72
CA THR A 4 -61.23 11.93 -3.79
C THR A 4 -60.56 10.84 -4.62
N ARG A 5 -60.09 11.19 -5.82
CA ARG A 5 -59.27 10.29 -6.65
C ARG A 5 -57.85 10.31 -6.09
N LEU A 6 -57.37 9.18 -5.53
CA LEU A 6 -55.96 8.94 -5.26
C LEU A 6 -55.23 8.65 -6.57
N LEU A 7 -54.28 9.51 -6.92
CA LEU A 7 -53.35 9.28 -8.02
C LEU A 7 -52.19 8.43 -7.46
N ALA A 8 -52.13 7.15 -7.82
CA ALA A 8 -50.99 6.30 -7.51
C ALA A 8 -49.87 6.64 -8.50
N ILE A 9 -48.82 7.25 -8.00
CA ILE A 9 -47.56 7.46 -8.77
C ILE A 9 -46.80 6.15 -8.75
N LEU A 10 -46.78 5.47 -9.89
CA LEU A 10 -45.97 4.28 -10.11
C LEU A 10 -44.51 4.74 -10.36
N ILE A 11 -43.64 4.65 -9.36
CA ILE A 11 -42.19 4.86 -9.53
C ILE A 11 -41.64 3.60 -10.20
N LEU A 12 -41.41 3.68 -11.52
CA LEU A 12 -40.61 2.69 -12.21
C LEU A 12 -39.15 2.83 -11.73
N ALA A 13 -38.69 1.91 -10.91
CA ALA A 13 -37.29 1.73 -10.66
C ALA A 13 -36.62 1.20 -11.94
N ILE A 14 -35.90 2.07 -12.65
CA ILE A 14 -35.03 1.67 -13.75
C ILE A 14 -33.87 0.94 -13.09
N PRO A 15 -33.63 -0.35 -13.37
CA PRO A 15 -32.40 -0.99 -12.89
C PRO A 15 -31.24 -0.30 -13.60
N THR A 16 -30.41 0.42 -12.86
CA THR A 16 -29.08 0.80 -13.31
C THR A 16 -28.29 -0.49 -13.46
N ALA A 17 -28.32 -1.08 -14.65
CA ALA A 17 -27.33 -2.10 -15.00
C ALA A 17 -25.97 -1.42 -14.86
N ALA A 18 -25.20 -1.82 -13.83
CA ALA A 18 -23.79 -1.53 -13.78
C ALA A 18 -23.22 -2.13 -15.07
N ILE A 19 -22.77 -1.27 -15.98
CA ILE A 19 -22.03 -1.70 -17.16
C ILE A 19 -20.77 -2.29 -16.58
N ALA A 20 -20.68 -3.60 -16.55
CA ALA A 20 -19.42 -4.29 -16.29
C ALA A 20 -18.47 -3.79 -17.39
N GLN A 21 -17.53 -2.93 -17.02
CA GLN A 21 -16.51 -2.45 -17.94
C GLN A 21 -15.71 -3.69 -18.32
N ASP A 22 -15.67 -4.03 -19.61
CA ASP A 22 -14.90 -5.17 -20.09
C ASP A 22 -13.44 -4.94 -19.70
N ARG A 23 -12.98 -5.72 -18.73
CA ARG A 23 -11.62 -5.70 -18.21
C ARG A 23 -10.67 -6.13 -19.31
N LYS A 24 -9.63 -5.34 -19.57
CA LYS A 24 -8.56 -5.72 -20.48
C LYS A 24 -7.59 -6.68 -19.80
N ASN A 25 -7.17 -7.68 -20.54
CA ASN A 25 -6.09 -8.58 -20.16
C ASN A 25 -4.78 -8.09 -20.76
N PRO A 26 -3.62 -8.27 -20.08
CA PRO A 26 -2.34 -7.87 -20.62
C PRO A 26 -1.89 -8.80 -21.75
N ASP A 27 -1.18 -8.26 -22.74
CA ASP A 27 -0.57 -9.04 -23.83
C ASP A 27 0.56 -9.96 -23.33
N SER A 28 1.22 -9.55 -22.25
CA SER A 28 2.24 -10.34 -21.56
C SER A 28 2.09 -10.22 -20.04
N LYS A 29 2.53 -11.25 -19.33
CA LYS A 29 2.44 -11.32 -17.87
C LYS A 29 3.02 -10.08 -17.20
N ILE A 30 2.25 -9.47 -16.29
CA ILE A 30 2.68 -8.39 -15.43
C ILE A 30 3.02 -8.97 -14.05
N THR A 31 4.12 -8.53 -13.47
CA THR A 31 4.59 -8.98 -12.16
C THR A 31 4.74 -7.79 -11.23
N VAL A 32 4.17 -7.87 -10.03
CA VAL A 32 4.40 -6.93 -8.93
C VAL A 32 5.18 -7.65 -7.84
N ILE A 33 6.42 -7.21 -7.62
CA ILE A 33 7.27 -7.68 -6.51
C ILE A 33 6.98 -6.77 -5.31
N TYR A 34 6.67 -7.36 -4.16
CA TYR A 34 6.26 -6.60 -2.99
C TYR A 34 6.86 -7.13 -1.70
N GLU A 35 7.00 -6.23 -0.75
CA GLU A 35 7.32 -6.52 0.64
C GLU A 35 6.49 -5.64 1.58
N ASN A 36 6.47 -6.00 2.86
CA ASN A 36 5.90 -5.22 3.93
C ASN A 36 6.69 -5.42 5.22
N ASP A 37 6.61 -4.43 6.12
CA ASP A 37 7.22 -4.51 7.45
C ASP A 37 8.70 -4.90 7.41
N ALA A 38 9.46 -4.27 6.51
CA ALA A 38 10.90 -4.51 6.32
C ALA A 38 11.71 -4.19 7.58
N HIS A 39 11.25 -3.22 8.39
CA HIS A 39 11.83 -2.83 9.68
C HIS A 39 13.35 -2.79 9.65
N CYS A 40 13.91 -2.07 8.67
CA CYS A 40 15.35 -1.83 8.59
C CYS A 40 16.20 -3.08 8.37
N THR A 41 15.64 -4.16 7.79
CA THR A 41 16.37 -5.41 7.53
C THR A 41 17.15 -5.29 6.24
N LEU A 42 18.39 -4.80 6.33
CA LEU A 42 19.21 -4.36 5.19
C LEU A 42 19.45 -5.44 4.13
N PRO A 43 19.81 -6.69 4.47
CA PRO A 43 20.02 -7.73 3.46
C PRO A 43 18.81 -8.02 2.58
N GLY A 44 17.60 -7.75 3.09
CA GLY A 44 16.36 -7.93 2.34
C GLY A 44 16.29 -7.07 1.07
N TYR A 45 16.81 -5.84 1.10
CA TYR A 45 16.86 -4.97 -0.07
C TYR A 45 17.78 -5.52 -1.17
N ALA A 46 18.95 -6.07 -0.78
CA ALA A 46 19.86 -6.70 -1.74
C ALA A 46 19.24 -7.96 -2.39
N LYS A 47 18.50 -8.76 -1.61
CA LYS A 47 17.77 -9.92 -2.10
C LYS A 47 16.60 -9.54 -3.00
N MET A 48 15.90 -8.45 -2.66
CA MET A 48 14.82 -7.93 -3.50
C MET A 48 15.33 -7.43 -4.85
N ALA A 49 16.50 -6.76 -4.88
CA ALA A 49 17.18 -6.36 -6.12
C ALA A 49 17.54 -7.57 -7.00
N THR A 50 18.04 -8.64 -6.40
CA THR A 50 18.33 -9.91 -7.10
C THR A 50 17.07 -10.50 -7.71
N LEU A 51 15.97 -10.64 -6.92
CA LEU A 51 14.72 -11.19 -7.42
C LEU A 51 14.12 -10.35 -8.55
N LYS A 52 14.16 -9.02 -8.40
CA LYS A 52 13.72 -8.08 -9.45
C LYS A 52 14.54 -8.26 -10.73
N SER A 53 15.87 -8.33 -10.62
CA SER A 53 16.78 -8.55 -11.75
C SER A 53 16.53 -9.89 -12.45
N GLN A 54 16.22 -10.95 -11.70
CA GLN A 54 15.85 -12.25 -12.25
C GLN A 54 14.51 -12.18 -13.00
N THR A 55 13.50 -11.55 -12.39
CA THR A 55 12.17 -11.37 -12.99
C THR A 55 12.21 -10.55 -14.28
N LEU A 56 13.07 -9.50 -14.33
CA LEU A 56 13.26 -8.68 -15.52
C LEU A 56 13.87 -9.43 -16.72
N LYS A 57 14.50 -10.61 -16.50
CA LYS A 57 14.94 -11.49 -17.59
C LYS A 57 13.79 -12.28 -18.21
N GLU A 58 12.70 -12.47 -17.46
CA GLU A 58 11.50 -13.21 -17.91
C GLU A 58 10.46 -12.28 -18.52
N THR A 59 10.27 -11.08 -17.96
CA THR A 59 9.33 -10.05 -18.42
C THR A 59 9.86 -8.66 -18.12
N LYS A 60 9.59 -7.70 -19.02
CA LYS A 60 9.87 -6.28 -18.78
C LYS A 60 8.80 -5.58 -17.92
N ASN A 61 7.64 -6.22 -17.72
CA ASN A 61 6.48 -5.68 -17.04
C ASN A 61 6.57 -5.97 -15.53
N VAL A 62 7.54 -5.35 -14.85
CA VAL A 62 7.81 -5.56 -13.44
C VAL A 62 7.62 -4.25 -12.68
N LEU A 63 6.82 -4.29 -11.63
CA LEU A 63 6.66 -3.22 -10.65
C LEU A 63 7.16 -3.70 -9.28
N THR A 64 7.62 -2.76 -8.45
CA THR A 64 8.15 -3.05 -7.12
C THR A 64 7.47 -2.14 -6.11
N VAL A 65 6.86 -2.70 -5.06
CA VAL A 65 6.06 -1.91 -4.11
C VAL A 65 6.33 -2.30 -2.66
N SER A 66 6.06 -1.36 -1.73
CA SER A 66 6.18 -1.58 -0.28
C SER A 66 4.85 -1.33 0.44
N GLY A 67 4.52 -2.24 1.36
CA GLY A 67 3.40 -2.11 2.29
C GLY A 67 3.67 -1.22 3.50
N GLY A 68 4.84 -0.56 3.60
CA GLY A 68 5.20 0.34 4.71
C GLY A 68 5.97 -0.32 5.86
N ASP A 69 6.27 0.49 6.88
CA ASP A 69 7.13 0.13 8.02
C ASP A 69 8.54 -0.28 7.59
N PHE A 70 9.17 0.54 6.75
CA PHE A 70 10.52 0.29 6.24
C PHE A 70 11.61 1.02 7.03
N THR A 71 11.33 2.18 7.67
CA THR A 71 12.37 3.07 8.21
C THR A 71 12.92 2.67 9.56
N VAL A 72 12.13 2.04 10.44
CA VAL A 72 12.49 1.81 11.85
C VAL A 72 12.42 0.35 12.22
N ASP A 73 13.46 -0.14 12.91
CA ASP A 73 13.37 -1.38 13.67
C ASP A 73 12.87 -1.09 15.09
N PHE A 74 11.64 -1.49 15.40
CA PHE A 74 11.01 -1.27 16.69
C PHE A 74 11.69 -2.04 17.85
N MET A 75 12.54 -3.03 17.53
CA MET A 75 13.29 -3.81 18.50
C MET A 75 14.70 -3.26 18.79
N SER A 76 15.26 -2.45 17.89
CA SER A 76 16.61 -1.93 18.02
C SER A 76 16.71 -0.46 17.61
N ARG A 77 17.34 0.33 18.46
CA ARG A 77 17.63 1.75 18.19
C ARG A 77 19.00 1.99 17.54
N SER A 78 19.80 0.94 17.37
CA SER A 78 21.15 1.03 16.79
C SER A 78 21.16 0.51 15.34
N THR A 79 20.17 0.89 14.55
CA THR A 79 20.03 0.48 13.15
C THR A 79 20.29 1.65 12.20
N LEU A 80 20.53 1.33 10.92
CA LEU A 80 20.70 2.34 9.88
C LEU A 80 19.49 3.28 9.83
N GLY A 81 18.27 2.75 9.87
CA GLY A 81 17.06 3.56 9.84
C GLY A 81 16.99 4.56 11.00
N THR A 82 17.32 4.14 12.23
CA THR A 82 17.34 5.04 13.38
C THR A 82 18.47 6.08 13.29
N LYS A 83 19.68 5.67 12.91
CA LYS A 83 20.84 6.57 12.81
C LYS A 83 20.70 7.60 11.70
N SER A 84 20.13 7.21 10.58
CA SER A 84 19.87 8.09 9.42
C SER A 84 18.51 8.78 9.45
N GLN A 85 17.67 8.50 10.46
CA GLN A 85 16.25 8.90 10.49
C GLN A 85 15.51 8.48 9.20
N GLY A 86 15.79 7.27 8.70
CA GLY A 86 15.20 6.71 7.49
C GLY A 86 15.97 7.00 6.20
N ALA A 87 16.80 8.05 6.12
CA ALA A 87 17.44 8.47 4.88
C ALA A 87 18.30 7.37 4.23
N GLY A 88 19.01 6.55 5.02
CA GLY A 88 19.78 5.42 4.50
C GLY A 88 18.89 4.32 3.90
N ILE A 89 17.70 4.12 4.45
CA ILE A 89 16.73 3.16 3.90
C ILE A 89 16.18 3.67 2.57
N ILE A 90 15.87 4.97 2.47
CA ILE A 90 15.43 5.59 1.20
C ILE A 90 16.46 5.36 0.09
N GLN A 91 17.76 5.50 0.38
CA GLN A 91 18.81 5.22 -0.61
C GLN A 91 18.80 3.76 -1.07
N LEU A 92 18.55 2.79 -0.17
CA LEU A 92 18.42 1.38 -0.52
C LEU A 92 17.17 1.13 -1.37
N MET A 93 16.03 1.75 -1.03
CA MET A 93 14.80 1.64 -1.81
C MET A 93 14.97 2.21 -3.22
N ASN A 94 15.66 3.35 -3.37
CA ASN A 94 15.99 3.94 -4.68
C ASN A 94 16.92 3.01 -5.48
N ALA A 95 17.93 2.40 -4.84
CA ALA A 95 18.82 1.45 -5.51
C ALA A 95 18.11 0.18 -5.99
N VAL A 96 17.09 -0.30 -5.27
CA VAL A 96 16.21 -1.40 -5.71
C VAL A 96 15.24 -0.94 -6.80
N GLY A 97 14.87 0.34 -6.80
CA GLY A 97 13.93 0.95 -7.75
C GLY A 97 12.49 0.59 -7.41
N TYR A 98 11.99 1.02 -6.26
CA TYR A 98 10.57 0.92 -5.94
C TYR A 98 9.74 1.87 -6.81
N ASP A 99 8.51 1.47 -7.14
CA ASP A 99 7.55 2.26 -7.94
C ASP A 99 6.54 2.96 -7.03
N PHE A 100 5.96 2.23 -6.06
CA PHE A 100 4.96 2.74 -5.14
C PHE A 100 5.21 2.26 -3.72
N ILE A 101 4.85 3.11 -2.75
CA ILE A 101 4.84 2.77 -1.33
C ILE A 101 3.60 3.33 -0.65
N VAL A 102 3.21 2.74 0.47
CA VAL A 102 2.34 3.34 1.47
C VAL A 102 3.13 3.49 2.77
N PRO A 103 3.04 4.59 3.51
CA PRO A 103 3.72 4.70 4.79
C PRO A 103 3.03 3.83 5.84
N GLY A 104 3.82 3.08 6.62
CA GLY A 104 3.37 2.40 7.82
C GLY A 104 3.41 3.32 9.05
N ASN A 105 2.96 2.82 10.21
CA ASN A 105 2.91 3.64 11.41
C ASN A 105 4.30 3.99 11.97
N HIS A 106 5.31 3.13 11.78
CA HIS A 106 6.67 3.41 12.22
C HIS A 106 7.44 4.34 11.29
N ASP A 107 6.97 4.59 10.08
CA ASP A 107 7.59 5.58 9.19
C ASP A 107 7.35 7.02 9.68
N PHE A 108 6.39 7.22 10.60
CA PHE A 108 6.13 8.48 11.30
C PHE A 108 6.89 8.65 12.63
N ASP A 109 7.69 7.67 13.08
CA ASP A 109 8.33 7.70 14.41
C ASP A 109 9.32 8.86 14.59
N PHE A 110 9.90 9.38 13.52
CA PHE A 110 10.76 10.57 13.52
C PHE A 110 10.00 11.89 13.32
N GLY A 111 8.67 11.83 13.27
CA GLY A 111 7.79 12.97 13.02
C GLY A 111 7.58 13.28 11.54
N LEU A 112 6.50 14.02 11.27
CA LEU A 112 6.07 14.34 9.91
C LEU A 112 7.12 15.07 9.06
N PRO A 113 7.87 16.08 9.58
CA PRO A 113 8.89 16.77 8.80
C PRO A 113 10.00 15.86 8.26
N VAL A 114 10.36 14.82 9.03
CA VAL A 114 11.37 13.83 8.61
C VAL A 114 10.78 12.92 7.54
N LEU A 115 9.53 12.44 7.72
CA LEU A 115 8.86 11.65 6.70
C LEU A 115 8.71 12.42 5.38
N GLU A 116 8.26 13.69 5.43
CA GLU A 116 8.13 14.54 4.24
C GLU A 116 9.47 14.70 3.50
N LYS A 117 10.57 14.86 4.25
CA LYS A 117 11.92 14.90 3.65
C LYS A 117 12.26 13.56 2.99
N ASN A 118 12.07 12.45 3.68
CA ASN A 118 12.36 11.12 3.16
C ASN A 118 11.53 10.80 1.90
N VAL A 119 10.25 11.14 1.91
CA VAL A 119 9.37 10.98 0.74
C VAL A 119 9.81 11.84 -0.44
N LYS A 120 10.35 13.04 -0.19
CA LYS A 120 10.90 13.90 -1.26
C LYS A 120 12.16 13.32 -1.89
N ASP A 121 12.99 12.64 -1.08
CA ASP A 121 14.25 12.01 -1.54
C ASP A 121 13.98 10.61 -2.15
N LEU A 122 12.80 10.04 -1.94
CA LEU A 122 12.39 8.75 -2.49
C LEU A 122 11.94 8.91 -3.95
N GLU A 123 12.46 8.04 -4.84
CA GLU A 123 12.06 8.01 -6.26
C GLU A 123 10.69 7.35 -6.47
N ALA A 124 10.28 6.46 -5.58
CA ALA A 124 8.95 5.86 -5.61
C ALA A 124 7.85 6.86 -5.27
N THR A 125 6.66 6.68 -5.83
CA THR A 125 5.48 7.48 -5.46
C THR A 125 4.90 6.99 -4.14
N THR A 126 4.83 7.87 -3.13
CA THR A 126 4.13 7.60 -1.86
C THR A 126 2.64 7.82 -2.06
N LEU A 127 1.83 6.81 -1.73
CA LEU A 127 0.38 6.81 -1.86
C LEU A 127 -0.28 6.72 -0.47
N CYS A 128 -1.31 7.56 -0.20
CA CYS A 128 -2.13 7.40 0.99
C CYS A 128 -3.46 8.16 0.84
N CYS A 129 -4.57 7.46 0.67
CA CYS A 129 -5.89 8.08 0.45
C CYS A 129 -6.51 8.64 1.74
N ASN A 130 -6.14 8.09 2.89
CA ASN A 130 -6.78 8.42 4.18
C ASN A 130 -5.91 9.30 5.11
N PHE A 131 -4.69 9.68 4.74
CA PHE A 131 -3.91 10.64 5.52
C PHE A 131 -4.15 12.05 5.00
N ARG A 132 -4.79 12.89 5.83
CA ARG A 132 -5.27 14.21 5.44
C ARG A 132 -4.83 15.28 6.42
N LYS A 133 -4.50 16.46 5.88
CA LYS A 133 -4.30 17.69 6.65
C LYS A 133 -5.64 18.36 6.88
N LEU A 134 -5.93 18.71 8.14
CA LEU A 134 -7.12 19.46 8.54
C LEU A 134 -6.87 20.95 8.27
N ALA A 135 -7.16 21.41 7.04
CA ALA A 135 -6.94 22.80 6.63
C ALA A 135 -8.26 23.40 6.11
N GLY A 136 -8.67 24.53 6.71
CA GLY A 136 -9.91 25.21 6.35
C GLY A 136 -11.15 24.33 6.58
N ASP A 137 -12.14 24.46 5.69
CA ASP A 137 -13.43 23.78 5.80
C ASP A 137 -13.42 22.33 5.26
N SER A 138 -12.36 21.94 4.56
CA SER A 138 -12.23 20.60 3.97
C SER A 138 -10.83 20.02 4.15
N PRO A 139 -10.71 18.78 4.67
CA PRO A 139 -9.42 18.08 4.74
C PRO A 139 -8.82 17.82 3.35
N VAL A 140 -7.50 17.98 3.22
CA VAL A 140 -6.75 17.74 1.97
C VAL A 140 -5.80 16.57 2.15
N THR A 141 -5.74 15.65 1.19
CA THR A 141 -4.77 14.53 1.20
C THR A 141 -3.34 15.07 1.23
N VAL A 142 -2.50 14.47 2.09
CA VAL A 142 -1.08 14.83 2.21
C VAL A 142 -0.27 14.22 1.07
N PHE A 143 -0.57 12.98 0.71
CA PHE A 143 0.01 12.27 -0.43
C PHE A 143 -1.07 11.98 -1.47
N PRO A 144 -0.71 11.71 -2.75
CA PRO A 144 -1.66 11.19 -3.74
C PRO A 144 -2.43 9.99 -3.17
N ALA A 145 -3.74 9.96 -3.39
CA ALA A 145 -4.58 8.86 -2.92
C ALA A 145 -4.30 7.57 -3.70
N SER A 146 -4.01 7.72 -4.99
CA SER A 146 -3.79 6.63 -5.94
C SER A 146 -2.89 7.06 -7.09
N SER A 147 -2.41 6.08 -7.85
CA SER A 147 -1.71 6.27 -9.13
C SER A 147 -2.10 5.16 -10.09
N ILE A 148 -2.25 5.47 -11.38
CA ILE A 148 -2.51 4.49 -12.42
C ILE A 148 -1.23 4.30 -13.24
N ARG A 149 -0.82 3.04 -13.41
CA ARG A 149 0.26 2.64 -14.31
C ARG A 149 -0.33 1.90 -15.51
N GLU A 150 -0.05 2.38 -16.71
CA GLU A 150 -0.43 1.68 -17.93
C GLU A 150 0.74 0.82 -18.43
N ILE A 151 0.48 -0.48 -18.62
CA ILE A 151 1.44 -1.48 -19.09
C ILE A 151 0.75 -2.35 -20.14
N ASP A 152 1.27 -2.41 -21.36
CA ASP A 152 0.70 -3.16 -22.49
C ASP A 152 -0.81 -2.88 -22.69
N GLY A 153 -1.21 -1.60 -22.54
CA GLY A 153 -2.60 -1.15 -22.70
C GLY A 153 -3.54 -1.53 -21.56
N VAL A 154 -3.02 -2.14 -20.50
CA VAL A 154 -3.76 -2.46 -19.25
C VAL A 154 -3.45 -1.39 -18.22
N LYS A 155 -4.49 -0.85 -17.60
CA LYS A 155 -4.39 0.15 -16.54
C LYS A 155 -4.50 -0.51 -15.17
N ILE A 156 -3.44 -0.42 -14.39
CA ILE A 156 -3.38 -0.91 -13.01
C ILE A 156 -3.36 0.29 -12.07
N ALA A 157 -4.38 0.41 -11.23
CA ALA A 157 -4.42 1.42 -10.17
C ALA A 157 -3.81 0.86 -8.89
N PHE A 158 -2.95 1.67 -8.25
CA PHE A 158 -2.44 1.45 -6.90
C PHE A 158 -3.05 2.49 -5.98
N ILE A 159 -3.57 2.05 -4.82
CA ILE A 159 -4.17 2.90 -3.78
C ILE A 159 -3.41 2.64 -2.48
N GLY A 160 -2.99 3.67 -1.76
CA GLY A 160 -2.34 3.52 -0.45
C GLY A 160 -3.35 3.71 0.69
N VAL A 161 -3.28 2.89 1.72
CA VAL A 161 -4.11 2.97 2.94
C VAL A 161 -3.25 2.78 4.18
N ALA A 162 -3.10 3.83 4.99
CA ALA A 162 -2.36 3.78 6.25
C ALA A 162 -3.29 3.47 7.44
N THR A 163 -2.75 2.81 8.47
CA THR A 163 -3.54 2.51 9.67
C THR A 163 -3.85 3.76 10.50
N PRO A 164 -5.11 4.00 10.90
CA PRO A 164 -5.46 5.07 11.84
C PRO A 164 -4.75 4.93 13.19
N ARG A 165 -4.26 3.75 13.55
CA ARG A 165 -3.46 3.51 14.76
C ARG A 165 -2.14 4.27 14.79
N THR A 166 -1.68 4.79 13.64
CA THR A 166 -0.57 5.75 13.54
C THR A 166 -0.79 6.95 14.47
N MET A 167 -2.05 7.36 14.66
CA MET A 167 -2.46 8.44 15.58
C MET A 167 -2.60 7.94 17.04
N SER A 168 -1.84 6.94 17.45
CA SER A 168 -1.82 6.47 18.84
C SER A 168 -1.39 7.60 19.80
N SER A 169 -1.66 7.41 21.10
CA SER A 169 -1.27 8.39 22.14
C SER A 169 0.24 8.71 22.13
N ARG A 170 1.08 7.79 21.67
CA ARG A 170 2.52 7.97 21.54
C ARG A 170 2.89 8.96 20.43
N ASN A 171 2.19 8.94 19.31
CA ASN A 171 2.52 9.72 18.11
C ASN A 171 1.62 10.95 17.93
N LYS A 172 0.58 11.11 18.74
CA LYS A 172 -0.41 12.21 18.59
C LYS A 172 0.23 13.59 18.49
N ALA A 173 1.31 13.82 19.23
CA ALA A 173 2.03 15.09 19.21
C ALA A 173 2.60 15.43 17.82
N ASN A 174 2.96 14.44 17.02
CA ASN A 174 3.48 14.64 15.65
C ASN A 174 2.40 15.19 14.69
N PHE A 175 1.13 15.08 15.06
CA PHE A 175 -0.04 15.45 14.24
C PHE A 175 -0.84 16.61 14.84
N SER A 176 -0.32 17.27 15.88
CA SER A 176 -0.99 18.35 16.60
C SER A 176 -0.15 19.62 16.60
N ASP A 177 -0.80 20.77 16.80
CA ASP A 177 -0.11 22.03 17.09
C ASP A 177 0.37 22.10 18.57
N ALA A 178 0.97 23.25 18.95
CA ALA A 178 1.48 23.48 20.30
C ALA A 178 0.40 23.41 21.38
N ASP A 179 -0.86 23.69 21.02
CA ASP A 179 -2.01 23.67 21.93
C ASP A 179 -2.68 22.29 21.99
N GLY A 180 -2.14 21.31 21.26
CA GLY A 180 -2.66 19.93 21.20
C GLY A 180 -3.85 19.74 20.27
N LYS A 181 -4.20 20.74 19.45
CA LYS A 181 -5.23 20.63 18.43
C LYS A 181 -4.69 19.79 17.25
N LEU A 182 -5.48 18.81 16.82
CA LEU A 182 -5.12 17.99 15.67
C LEU A 182 -5.05 18.82 14.39
N LEU A 183 -3.95 18.70 13.67
CA LEU A 183 -3.73 19.27 12.35
C LEU A 183 -3.88 18.26 11.22
N TYR A 184 -3.91 16.95 11.54
CA TYR A 184 -4.00 15.83 10.59
C TYR A 184 -4.98 14.77 11.09
N THR A 185 -5.44 13.92 10.17
CA THR A 185 -6.30 12.77 10.46
C THR A 185 -5.96 11.62 9.53
N PHE A 186 -6.22 10.38 9.99
CA PHE A 186 -6.21 9.18 9.17
C PHE A 186 -7.62 8.67 8.83
N CYS A 187 -8.63 9.54 8.95
CA CYS A 187 -10.02 9.29 8.56
C CYS A 187 -10.62 8.02 9.18
N ASP A 188 -10.31 7.71 10.44
CA ASP A 188 -10.68 6.47 11.13
C ASP A 188 -12.16 6.11 10.95
N SER A 189 -13.07 7.04 11.22
CA SER A 189 -14.52 6.81 11.13
C SER A 189 -15.07 6.75 9.70
N THR A 190 -14.34 7.25 8.70
CA THR A 190 -14.75 7.30 7.29
C THR A 190 -13.80 6.53 6.37
N LEU A 191 -12.92 5.70 6.93
CA LEU A 191 -11.85 5.02 6.20
C LEU A 191 -12.37 4.25 4.98
N PHE A 192 -13.42 3.47 5.17
CA PHE A 192 -13.95 2.62 4.07
C PHE A 192 -14.60 3.47 2.98
N ASP A 193 -15.25 4.58 3.35
CA ASP A 193 -15.83 5.53 2.38
C ASP A 193 -14.72 6.23 1.58
N GLU A 194 -13.61 6.59 2.22
CA GLU A 194 -12.44 7.18 1.56
C GLU A 194 -11.82 6.23 0.55
N VAL A 195 -11.66 4.96 0.93
CA VAL A 195 -11.13 3.94 0.04
C VAL A 195 -12.11 3.67 -1.10
N GLN A 196 -13.41 3.48 -0.80
CA GLN A 196 -14.43 3.25 -1.83
C GLN A 196 -14.47 4.40 -2.85
N SER A 197 -14.48 5.65 -2.35
CA SER A 197 -14.46 6.83 -3.24
C SER A 197 -13.23 6.84 -4.15
N THR A 198 -12.07 6.43 -3.63
CA THR A 198 -10.83 6.34 -4.42
C THR A 198 -10.92 5.20 -5.45
N VAL A 199 -11.45 4.04 -5.07
CA VAL A 199 -11.70 2.91 -5.98
C VAL A 199 -12.65 3.32 -7.12
N ASP A 200 -13.77 3.98 -6.78
CA ASP A 200 -14.74 4.45 -7.77
C ASP A 200 -14.10 5.45 -8.76
N ALA A 201 -13.25 6.35 -8.25
CA ALA A 201 -12.54 7.31 -9.08
C ALA A 201 -11.58 6.62 -10.07
N VAL A 202 -10.73 5.71 -9.61
CA VAL A 202 -9.78 5.03 -10.52
C VAL A 202 -10.48 4.08 -11.49
N ARG A 203 -11.59 3.46 -11.09
CA ARG A 203 -12.42 2.65 -12.00
C ARG A 203 -13.07 3.51 -13.08
N LYS A 204 -13.58 4.69 -12.70
CA LYS A 204 -14.11 5.67 -13.66
C LYS A 204 -13.05 6.15 -14.65
N ASP A 205 -11.78 6.26 -14.20
CA ASP A 205 -10.64 6.64 -15.05
C ASP A 205 -10.14 5.46 -15.92
N GLY A 206 -10.83 4.32 -15.84
CA GLY A 206 -10.62 3.15 -16.69
C GLY A 206 -9.60 2.15 -16.15
N ALA A 207 -9.37 2.10 -14.84
CA ALA A 207 -8.51 1.06 -14.24
C ALA A 207 -9.09 -0.34 -14.48
N ASP A 208 -8.31 -1.18 -15.15
CA ASP A 208 -8.63 -2.59 -15.39
C ASP A 208 -8.42 -3.43 -14.11
N TYR A 209 -7.40 -3.07 -13.33
CA TYR A 209 -7.05 -3.72 -12.06
C TYR A 209 -6.86 -2.69 -10.95
N VAL A 210 -7.31 -3.00 -9.74
CA VAL A 210 -7.12 -2.15 -8.54
C VAL A 210 -6.39 -2.95 -7.47
N ILE A 211 -5.21 -2.50 -7.12
CA ILE A 211 -4.34 -3.05 -6.08
C ILE A 211 -4.26 -2.05 -4.92
N VAL A 212 -4.65 -2.47 -3.74
CA VAL A 212 -4.52 -1.66 -2.51
C VAL A 212 -3.25 -2.06 -1.78
N LEU A 213 -2.36 -1.09 -1.55
CA LEU A 213 -1.25 -1.20 -0.60
C LEU A 213 -1.81 -0.82 0.76
N SER A 214 -2.02 -1.82 1.62
CA SER A 214 -2.69 -1.63 2.91
C SER A 214 -1.71 -1.81 4.07
N HIS A 215 -1.66 -0.82 4.95
CA HIS A 215 -0.96 -0.95 6.23
C HIS A 215 -1.97 -1.04 7.38
N LEU A 216 -3.03 -1.86 7.23
CA LEU A 216 -4.07 -2.03 8.25
C LEU A 216 -3.87 -3.29 9.11
N GLY A 217 -3.43 -4.38 8.49
CA GLY A 217 -3.32 -5.70 9.11
C GLY A 217 -4.61 -6.51 9.11
N ASP A 218 -4.47 -7.82 9.32
CA ASP A 218 -5.55 -8.80 9.29
C ASP A 218 -6.09 -9.18 10.69
N LYS A 219 -5.43 -8.74 11.77
CA LYS A 219 -5.74 -9.16 13.15
C LYS A 219 -6.60 -8.14 13.88
N GLN A 220 -7.46 -8.62 14.79
CA GLN A 220 -8.37 -7.77 15.57
C GLN A 220 -7.69 -6.67 16.39
N ASN A 221 -6.43 -6.84 16.79
CA ASN A 221 -5.68 -5.80 17.46
C ASN A 221 -5.22 -4.67 16.51
N SER A 222 -5.45 -4.82 15.22
CA SER A 222 -5.12 -3.84 14.16
C SER A 222 -6.36 -3.09 13.64
N LEU A 223 -7.48 -3.10 14.34
CA LEU A 223 -8.74 -2.47 13.87
C LEU A 223 -8.56 -1.00 13.49
N PRO A 224 -9.18 -0.58 12.34
CA PRO A 224 -9.88 -1.40 11.35
C PRO A 224 -8.90 -2.28 10.56
N THR A 225 -9.32 -3.49 10.18
CA THR A 225 -8.48 -4.47 9.49
C THR A 225 -8.67 -4.45 7.98
N SER A 226 -7.68 -5.01 7.22
CA SER A 226 -7.83 -5.25 5.79
C SER A 226 -8.96 -6.20 5.44
N LEU A 227 -9.28 -7.17 6.31
CA LEU A 227 -10.46 -8.03 6.15
C LEU A 227 -11.77 -7.23 6.20
N GLN A 228 -11.87 -6.29 7.16
CA GLN A 228 -13.05 -5.41 7.27
C GLN A 228 -13.12 -4.41 6.11
N LEU A 229 -11.96 -3.91 5.64
CA LEU A 229 -11.88 -3.05 4.46
C LEU A 229 -12.46 -3.77 3.24
N ILE A 230 -12.00 -4.98 2.96
CA ILE A 230 -12.49 -5.80 1.84
C ILE A 230 -14.00 -6.00 1.96
N ALA A 231 -14.48 -6.48 3.12
CA ALA A 231 -15.91 -6.74 3.35
C ALA A 231 -16.79 -5.46 3.29
N GLY A 232 -16.20 -4.28 3.51
CA GLY A 232 -16.90 -2.99 3.50
C GLY A 232 -16.82 -2.22 2.19
N THR A 233 -16.03 -2.68 1.21
CA THR A 233 -15.81 -2.00 -0.07
C THR A 233 -16.09 -2.92 -1.26
N ALA A 234 -16.12 -2.39 -2.47
CA ALA A 234 -16.21 -3.19 -3.70
C ALA A 234 -15.27 -2.66 -4.78
N GLY A 235 -14.95 -3.52 -5.74
CA GLY A 235 -14.16 -3.12 -6.90
C GLY A 235 -12.65 -3.16 -6.69
N ILE A 236 -12.17 -3.65 -5.57
CA ILE A 236 -10.75 -4.00 -5.33
C ILE A 236 -10.50 -5.40 -5.89
N ASP A 237 -9.34 -5.63 -6.51
CA ASP A 237 -8.94 -6.95 -6.99
C ASP A 237 -7.92 -7.62 -6.05
N VAL A 238 -7.01 -6.82 -5.49
CA VAL A 238 -5.92 -7.30 -4.62
C VAL A 238 -5.71 -6.35 -3.45
N VAL A 239 -5.45 -6.91 -2.27
CA VAL A 239 -4.92 -6.19 -1.12
C VAL A 239 -3.55 -6.79 -0.75
N LEU A 240 -2.51 -5.98 -0.86
CA LEU A 240 -1.17 -6.27 -0.34
C LEU A 240 -1.11 -5.70 1.08
N ASP A 241 -1.27 -6.57 2.08
CA ASP A 241 -1.44 -6.18 3.47
C ASP A 241 -0.13 -6.17 4.27
N ALA A 242 -0.12 -5.42 5.38
CA ALA A 242 1.04 -5.19 6.25
C ALA A 242 0.62 -5.04 7.72
N HIS A 243 1.46 -4.44 8.56
CA HIS A 243 1.20 -4.05 9.96
C HIS A 243 1.05 -5.21 10.95
N ALA A 244 0.30 -6.24 10.63
CA ALA A 244 0.07 -7.37 11.54
C ALA A 244 1.18 -8.42 11.51
N HIS A 245 2.18 -8.25 10.64
CA HIS A 245 3.30 -9.18 10.41
C HIS A 245 2.84 -10.60 10.06
N SER A 246 1.66 -10.72 9.47
CA SER A 246 1.11 -12.02 9.08
C SER A 246 1.77 -12.53 7.80
N VAL A 247 1.93 -13.85 7.69
CA VAL A 247 2.36 -14.50 6.47
C VAL A 247 1.12 -15.07 5.79
N ILE A 248 0.66 -14.44 4.71
CA ILE A 248 -0.53 -14.81 3.95
C ILE A 248 -0.10 -14.98 2.49
N PRO A 249 0.19 -16.20 2.01
CA PRO A 249 0.64 -16.40 0.62
C PRO A 249 -0.42 -15.98 -0.41
N ALA A 250 -1.68 -16.40 -0.18
CA ALA A 250 -2.85 -16.04 -0.98
C ALA A 250 -4.12 -16.46 -0.22
N GLN A 251 -5.04 -15.52 -0.04
CA GLN A 251 -6.34 -15.77 0.59
C GLN A 251 -7.42 -15.01 -0.17
N ASN A 252 -8.47 -15.69 -0.62
CA ASN A 252 -9.65 -15.03 -1.17
C ASN A 252 -10.57 -14.59 -0.04
N VAL A 253 -11.01 -13.35 -0.09
CA VAL A 253 -11.96 -12.74 0.85
C VAL A 253 -13.05 -12.07 0.02
N ASP A 254 -14.31 -12.35 0.34
CA ASP A 254 -15.42 -11.75 -0.40
C ASP A 254 -15.57 -10.26 -0.03
N ASP A 255 -15.72 -9.41 -1.05
CA ASP A 255 -16.06 -8.01 -0.91
C ASP A 255 -17.56 -7.82 -0.57
N LYS A 256 -18.00 -6.57 -0.39
CA LYS A 256 -19.40 -6.27 -0.04
C LYS A 256 -20.42 -6.77 -1.06
N ASP A 257 -20.01 -7.01 -2.30
CA ASP A 257 -20.85 -7.49 -3.41
C ASP A 257 -20.69 -9.00 -3.64
N GLY A 258 -19.90 -9.70 -2.81
CA GLY A 258 -19.64 -11.13 -2.89
C GLY A 258 -18.59 -11.51 -3.95
N LYS A 259 -17.79 -10.55 -4.42
CA LYS A 259 -16.70 -10.81 -5.35
C LYS A 259 -15.42 -11.11 -4.57
N ALA A 260 -14.69 -12.16 -4.97
CA ALA A 260 -13.43 -12.53 -4.35
C ALA A 260 -12.34 -11.48 -4.60
N VAL A 261 -11.70 -11.02 -3.53
CA VAL A 261 -10.52 -10.15 -3.49
C VAL A 261 -9.34 -10.97 -2.99
N LEU A 262 -8.20 -10.92 -3.67
CA LEU A 262 -6.99 -11.60 -3.23
C LEU A 262 -6.29 -10.79 -2.12
N LEU A 263 -6.20 -11.35 -0.91
CA LEU A 263 -5.44 -10.82 0.21
C LEU A 263 -4.11 -11.57 0.32
N THR A 264 -3.00 -10.85 0.48
CA THR A 264 -1.67 -11.42 0.67
C THR A 264 -0.78 -10.52 1.55
N SER A 265 0.18 -11.12 2.28
CA SER A 265 1.15 -10.41 3.13
C SER A 265 2.42 -11.24 3.29
N THR A 266 3.59 -10.60 3.29
CA THR A 266 4.90 -11.28 3.25
C THR A 266 5.46 -11.67 4.61
N GLY A 267 4.89 -11.13 5.68
CA GLY A 267 5.37 -11.33 7.03
C GLY A 267 6.17 -10.15 7.56
N LEU A 268 7.29 -10.42 8.22
CA LEU A 268 8.11 -9.45 8.93
C LEU A 268 9.57 -9.55 8.46
N LYS A 269 10.26 -8.40 8.37
CA LYS A 269 11.72 -8.32 8.21
C LYS A 269 12.24 -9.14 7.02
N PHE A 270 11.55 -9.02 5.88
CA PHE A 270 11.91 -9.77 4.68
C PHE A 270 11.98 -11.29 4.90
N ALA A 271 11.15 -11.86 5.76
CA ALA A 271 11.04 -13.32 5.83
C ALA A 271 10.73 -13.92 4.46
N ASN A 272 9.89 -13.21 3.71
CA ASN A 272 9.57 -13.52 2.32
C ASN A 272 9.54 -12.23 1.49
N ILE A 273 9.67 -12.40 0.17
CA ILE A 273 9.30 -11.40 -0.83
C ILE A 273 8.11 -11.95 -1.60
N GLY A 274 7.08 -11.13 -1.78
CA GLY A 274 5.89 -11.50 -2.50
C GLY A 274 6.05 -11.26 -4.02
N VAL A 275 5.46 -12.15 -4.81
CA VAL A 275 5.39 -12.06 -6.27
C VAL A 275 3.94 -12.23 -6.67
N LEU A 276 3.28 -11.12 -6.99
CA LEU A 276 1.95 -11.07 -7.56
C LEU A 276 2.05 -11.09 -9.08
N THR A 277 1.22 -11.88 -9.75
CA THR A 277 1.15 -11.93 -11.20
C THR A 277 -0.24 -11.62 -11.71
N ILE A 278 -0.32 -10.91 -12.83
CA ILE A 278 -1.51 -10.79 -13.66
C ILE A 278 -1.15 -11.44 -14.98
N ASP A 279 -1.77 -12.59 -15.26
CA ASP A 279 -1.50 -13.39 -16.47
C ASP A 279 -2.32 -12.91 -17.67
N THR A 280 -1.97 -13.39 -18.87
CA THR A 280 -2.59 -12.97 -20.14
C THR A 280 -4.07 -13.35 -20.27
N ASP A 281 -4.55 -14.29 -19.45
CA ASP A 281 -5.97 -14.62 -19.33
C ASP A 281 -6.71 -13.77 -18.30
N GLY A 282 -6.00 -12.80 -17.65
CA GLY A 282 -6.54 -11.93 -16.62
C GLY A 282 -6.59 -12.56 -15.22
N SER A 283 -6.10 -13.78 -15.06
CA SER A 283 -6.00 -14.40 -13.74
C SER A 283 -4.94 -13.71 -12.87
N ILE A 284 -5.24 -13.60 -11.58
CA ILE A 284 -4.36 -13.01 -10.59
C ILE A 284 -3.89 -14.10 -9.64
N GLY A 285 -2.57 -14.20 -9.47
CA GLY A 285 -1.95 -15.13 -8.54
C GLY A 285 -0.92 -14.44 -7.65
N SER A 286 -0.69 -15.01 -6.46
CA SER A 286 0.38 -14.57 -5.57
C SER A 286 1.14 -15.76 -5.03
N LYS A 287 2.45 -15.60 -4.87
CA LYS A 287 3.32 -16.53 -4.15
C LYS A 287 4.32 -15.77 -3.28
N LEU A 288 4.73 -16.38 -2.19
CA LEU A 288 5.81 -15.90 -1.34
C LEU A 288 7.10 -16.65 -1.65
N VAL A 289 8.20 -15.92 -1.80
CA VAL A 289 9.54 -16.45 -2.01
C VAL A 289 10.33 -16.24 -0.72
N PRO A 290 10.71 -17.30 0.00
CA PRO A 290 11.55 -17.19 1.19
C PRO A 290 12.90 -16.56 0.85
N THR A 291 13.29 -15.51 1.58
CA THR A 291 14.51 -14.76 1.24
C THR A 291 15.81 -15.52 1.56
N GLN A 292 15.73 -16.55 2.40
CA GLN A 292 16.90 -17.40 2.69
C GLN A 292 17.51 -18.05 1.45
N ASP A 293 16.69 -18.25 0.39
CA ASP A 293 17.08 -18.93 -0.84
C ASP A 293 17.52 -17.94 -1.94
N ILE A 294 17.59 -16.64 -1.62
CA ILE A 294 17.95 -15.58 -2.56
C ILE A 294 19.33 -15.03 -2.21
N GLU A 295 20.24 -15.00 -3.19
CA GLU A 295 21.54 -14.35 -3.06
C GLU A 295 21.40 -12.83 -2.99
N GLU A 296 22.32 -12.17 -2.29
CA GLU A 296 22.36 -10.71 -2.19
C GLU A 296 22.96 -10.09 -3.46
N ASP A 297 22.33 -9.04 -3.98
CA ASP A 297 22.88 -8.23 -5.06
C ASP A 297 24.14 -7.51 -4.59
N ALA A 298 25.23 -7.65 -5.36
CA ALA A 298 26.55 -7.12 -4.98
C ALA A 298 26.55 -5.59 -4.87
N GLY A 299 25.83 -4.88 -5.76
CA GLY A 299 25.80 -3.42 -5.76
C GLY A 299 25.03 -2.86 -4.56
N VAL A 300 23.88 -3.46 -4.24
CA VAL A 300 23.11 -3.07 -3.05
C VAL A 300 23.85 -3.45 -1.76
N THR A 301 24.55 -4.59 -1.73
CA THR A 301 25.37 -5.00 -0.59
C THR A 301 26.55 -4.03 -0.35
N GLU A 302 27.21 -3.57 -1.41
CA GLU A 302 28.25 -2.53 -1.33
C GLU A 302 27.66 -1.21 -0.78
N LEU A 303 26.50 -0.79 -1.28
CA LEU A 303 25.80 0.40 -0.77
C LEU A 303 25.47 0.27 0.72
N ILE A 304 24.99 -0.90 1.18
CA ILE A 304 24.73 -1.18 2.60
C ILE A 304 26.02 -0.98 3.42
N GLY A 305 27.16 -1.51 2.95
CA GLY A 305 28.46 -1.33 3.60
C GLY A 305 28.87 0.13 3.71
N ASN A 306 28.72 0.89 2.63
CA ASN A 306 29.03 2.33 2.60
C ASN A 306 28.14 3.13 3.58
N LEU A 307 26.83 2.87 3.58
CA LEU A 307 25.90 3.50 4.51
C LEU A 307 26.19 3.15 5.97
N LYS A 308 26.55 1.90 6.28
CA LYS A 308 26.96 1.52 7.65
C LYS A 308 28.17 2.32 8.11
N LYS A 309 29.19 2.51 7.26
CA LYS A 309 30.36 3.35 7.57
C LYS A 309 29.97 4.80 7.79
N GLU A 310 29.19 5.38 6.89
CA GLU A 310 28.73 6.76 6.96
C GLU A 310 28.00 7.07 8.28
N TYR A 311 27.15 6.14 8.75
CA TYR A 311 26.36 6.31 9.96
C TYR A 311 26.96 5.67 11.22
N GLY A 312 28.21 5.21 11.17
CA GLY A 312 28.95 4.70 12.33
C GLY A 312 28.38 3.41 12.94
N LEU A 313 28.03 2.46 12.08
CA LEU A 313 27.43 1.17 12.43
C LEU A 313 28.41 -0.02 12.24
N GLU A 314 29.69 0.25 12.04
CA GLU A 314 30.78 -0.76 11.99
C GLU A 314 31.39 -0.98 13.36
#